data_9e8ca28024f2f444dcab5c088c070556
#
_entry.id   9e8ca28024f2f444dcab5c088c070556
#
_cell.length_a   1.000
_cell.length_b   1.000
_cell.length_c   1.000
_cell.angle_alpha   90.00
_cell.angle_beta   90.00
_cell.angle_gamma   90.00
#
_symmetry.space_group_name_H-M   'P 1'
#
loop_
_entity.id
_entity.type
_entity.pdbx_description
1 polymer ?
#
loop_
_entity_poly.entity_id
_entity_poly.type
_entity_poly.pdbx_seq_one_letter_code
_entity_poly.pdbx_strand_id
1 'polypeptide(L)'
;LGLEKGNSGTLTLDATCAPQNIEYPQDINLLNKGREDLEGIIDEISYTYNLKKPRMYRQNARADYLALAKCRKRTGKRIRKAIKKQLQYVRRDLRYIDEYLAQGIEFDAWQLERIDVIRKVYEQHDYMYCNKTHTVPDRIVSISQPHIRPIVRGKAKAPTGFDAKLDLSNENGFARVEKLSFDPYNESDVLLSVAKQYCKRNGGYPKRMLADKIYRNRKNLAFCKLHGIRLSGPALGRPKKDSSVDKKTEYIDAVNRIEVERAFRLAKRSFGLGLITTRLEITTRN
;
A
#
# COMPACT_ATOMS: atom_id res chain seq x y z
N LEU A 1 -41.00 0.83 12.12
CA LEU A 1 -40.64 -0.59 12.29
C LEU A 1 -40.63 -1.22 10.91
N GLY A 2 -39.51 -1.12 10.20
CA GLY A 2 -39.33 -1.80 8.90
C GLY A 2 -39.23 -3.29 9.15
N LEU A 3 -40.12 -4.06 8.54
CA LEU A 3 -40.05 -5.50 8.48
C LEU A 3 -38.66 -5.87 7.91
N GLU A 4 -37.83 -6.55 8.70
CA GLU A 4 -36.58 -7.13 8.20
C GLU A 4 -36.96 -8.10 7.09
N LYS A 5 -36.52 -7.79 5.87
CA LYS A 5 -36.66 -8.73 4.75
C LYS A 5 -35.82 -9.96 5.07
N GLY A 6 -36.35 -11.15 4.81
CA GLY A 6 -35.57 -12.37 4.96
C GLY A 6 -34.29 -12.35 4.10
N ASN A 7 -33.29 -13.12 4.53
CA ASN A 7 -32.02 -13.22 3.82
C ASN A 7 -32.20 -13.61 2.35
N SER A 8 -31.66 -12.84 1.42
CA SER A 8 -31.80 -13.07 -0.02
C SER A 8 -30.50 -12.74 -0.78
N GLY A 9 -30.39 -13.25 -1.99
CA GLY A 9 -29.28 -12.94 -2.89
C GLY A 9 -27.95 -13.61 -2.54
N THR A 10 -26.98 -13.36 -3.42
CA THR A 10 -25.60 -13.83 -3.31
C THR A 10 -24.67 -12.62 -3.37
N LEU A 11 -23.73 -12.57 -2.45
CA LEU A 11 -22.67 -11.57 -2.43
C LEU A 11 -21.33 -12.28 -2.62
N THR A 12 -20.60 -11.92 -3.67
CA THR A 12 -19.24 -12.39 -3.89
C THR A 12 -18.26 -11.33 -3.39
N LEU A 13 -17.24 -11.73 -2.65
CA LEU A 13 -16.24 -10.84 -2.06
C LEU A 13 -14.84 -11.36 -2.33
N ASP A 14 -13.97 -10.50 -2.82
CA ASP A 14 -12.55 -10.80 -3.01
C ASP A 14 -11.70 -9.53 -2.94
N ALA A 15 -10.39 -9.69 -2.72
CA ALA A 15 -9.44 -8.60 -2.66
C ALA A 15 -8.45 -8.65 -3.83
N THR A 16 -8.00 -7.48 -4.24
CA THR A 16 -6.93 -7.34 -5.22
C THR A 16 -5.99 -6.19 -4.86
N CYS A 17 -4.83 -6.17 -5.51
CA CYS A 17 -3.93 -5.04 -5.43
C CYS A 17 -3.93 -4.27 -6.75
N ALA A 18 -3.99 -2.95 -6.66
CA ALA A 18 -3.90 -2.02 -7.78
C ALA A 18 -2.52 -1.34 -7.74
N PRO A 19 -1.63 -1.63 -8.71
CA PRO A 19 -0.29 -1.07 -8.74
C PRO A 19 -0.30 0.46 -8.82
N GLN A 20 0.55 1.10 -8.03
CA GLN A 20 0.80 2.54 -8.10
C GLN A 20 1.96 2.84 -9.04
N ASN A 21 1.87 3.96 -9.76
CA ASN A 21 2.94 4.41 -10.64
C ASN A 21 4.06 5.09 -9.83
N ILE A 22 4.88 4.26 -9.16
CA ILE A 22 6.08 4.69 -8.46
C ILE A 22 7.31 3.99 -9.02
N GLU A 23 8.47 4.66 -8.94
CA GLU A 23 9.74 4.00 -9.19
C GLU A 23 9.95 2.88 -8.16
N TYR A 24 10.53 1.73 -8.59
CA TYR A 24 10.84 0.64 -7.67
C TYR A 24 11.77 1.15 -6.54
N PRO A 25 11.35 1.10 -5.27
CA PRO A 25 12.06 1.75 -4.18
C PRO A 25 13.34 1.00 -3.84
N GLN A 26 14.47 1.57 -4.23
CA GLN A 26 15.77 1.20 -3.72
C GLN A 26 16.21 2.27 -2.72
N ASP A 27 16.75 1.86 -1.57
CA ASP A 27 17.18 2.79 -0.50
C ASP A 27 18.10 3.89 -1.02
N ILE A 28 19.02 3.51 -1.90
CA ILE A 28 19.98 4.45 -2.48
C ILE A 28 19.32 5.48 -3.40
N ASN A 29 18.31 5.07 -4.18
CA ASN A 29 17.58 5.97 -5.07
C ASN A 29 16.73 6.96 -4.26
N LEU A 30 16.07 6.45 -3.22
CA LEU A 30 15.21 7.26 -2.35
C LEU A 30 16.03 8.33 -1.61
N LEU A 31 17.17 7.96 -1.03
CA LEU A 31 18.07 8.90 -0.37
C LEU A 31 18.68 9.92 -1.35
N ASN A 32 19.09 9.48 -2.56
CA ASN A 32 19.60 10.39 -3.58
C ASN A 32 18.53 11.38 -4.03
N LYS A 33 17.29 10.92 -4.25
CA LYS A 33 16.16 11.79 -4.61
C LYS A 33 15.86 12.81 -3.51
N GLY A 34 15.83 12.38 -2.24
CA GLY A 34 15.68 13.28 -1.10
C GLY A 34 16.77 14.35 -1.04
N ARG A 35 18.03 13.96 -1.26
CA ARG A 35 19.15 14.89 -1.35
C ARG A 35 18.95 15.93 -2.48
N GLU A 36 18.59 15.47 -3.68
CA GLU A 36 18.38 16.35 -4.84
C GLU A 36 17.23 17.33 -4.60
N ASP A 37 16.14 16.89 -3.98
CA ASP A 37 15.00 17.75 -3.63
C ASP A 37 15.41 18.80 -2.58
N LEU A 38 16.16 18.43 -1.52
CA LEU A 38 16.68 19.37 -0.52
C LEU A 38 17.64 20.40 -1.13
N GLU A 39 18.55 19.95 -1.99
CA GLU A 39 19.47 20.83 -2.71
C GLU A 39 18.72 21.84 -3.60
N GLY A 40 17.61 21.43 -4.23
CA GLY A 40 16.74 22.32 -4.99
C GLY A 40 16.08 23.38 -4.11
N ILE A 41 15.51 22.96 -2.97
CA ILE A 41 14.90 23.88 -1.99
C ILE A 41 15.93 24.88 -1.45
N ILE A 42 17.15 24.42 -1.09
CA ILE A 42 18.23 25.30 -0.61
C ILE A 42 18.62 26.32 -1.69
N ASP A 43 18.63 25.91 -2.98
CA ASP A 43 18.93 26.81 -4.08
C ASP A 43 17.89 27.91 -4.21
N GLU A 44 16.62 27.53 -4.18
CA GLU A 44 15.48 28.44 -4.30
C GLU A 44 15.45 29.45 -3.15
N ILE A 45 15.58 28.97 -1.91
CA ILE A 45 15.66 29.84 -0.72
C ILE A 45 16.86 30.76 -0.77
N SER A 46 18.06 30.25 -1.12
CA SER A 46 19.26 31.08 -1.22
C SER A 46 19.12 32.18 -2.28
N TYR A 47 18.43 31.89 -3.38
CA TYR A 47 18.15 32.87 -4.43
C TYR A 47 17.12 33.90 -3.97
N THR A 48 15.99 33.47 -3.41
CA THR A 48 14.88 34.33 -2.99
C THR A 48 15.29 35.32 -1.92
N TYR A 49 16.08 34.89 -0.95
CA TYR A 49 16.55 35.75 0.18
C TYR A 49 17.94 36.33 -0.04
N ASN A 50 18.50 36.18 -1.24
CA ASN A 50 19.88 36.66 -1.58
C ASN A 50 20.93 36.18 -0.58
N LEU A 51 20.86 34.91 -0.14
CA LEU A 51 21.78 34.33 0.83
C LEU A 51 23.00 33.71 0.17
N LYS A 52 24.12 33.69 0.88
CA LYS A 52 25.31 32.96 0.45
C LYS A 52 24.99 31.44 0.46
N LYS A 53 25.02 30.84 -0.73
CA LYS A 53 24.75 29.42 -0.92
C LYS A 53 25.74 28.54 -0.16
N PRO A 54 25.28 27.58 0.66
CA PRO A 54 26.14 26.66 1.40
C PRO A 54 26.84 25.68 0.47
N ARG A 55 27.95 25.10 0.90
CA ARG A 55 28.72 24.15 0.11
C ARG A 55 28.10 22.74 0.22
N MET A 56 27.33 22.31 -0.79
CA MET A 56 26.54 21.05 -0.78
C MET A 56 27.29 19.84 -1.37
N TYR A 57 28.46 19.98 -1.97
CA TYR A 57 29.26 18.90 -2.58
C TYR A 57 28.48 18.02 -3.58
N ARG A 58 27.60 18.61 -4.37
CA ARG A 58 26.68 17.91 -5.31
C ARG A 58 27.37 16.94 -6.26
N GLN A 59 28.52 17.35 -6.84
CA GLN A 59 29.26 16.51 -7.78
C GLN A 59 29.76 15.24 -7.10
N ASN A 60 30.30 15.35 -5.88
CA ASN A 60 30.76 14.21 -5.09
C ASN A 60 29.59 13.27 -4.71
N ALA A 61 28.48 13.86 -4.25
CA ALA A 61 27.29 13.11 -3.89
C ALA A 61 26.71 12.33 -5.08
N ARG A 62 26.64 12.97 -6.26
CA ARG A 62 26.22 12.34 -7.51
C ARG A 62 27.20 11.24 -7.95
N ALA A 63 28.49 11.50 -7.87
CA ALA A 63 29.52 10.50 -8.23
C ALA A 63 29.42 9.25 -7.31
N ASP A 64 29.26 9.46 -6.01
CA ASP A 64 29.07 8.37 -5.03
C ASP A 64 27.79 7.56 -5.27
N TYR A 65 26.69 8.21 -5.63
CA TYR A 65 25.44 7.56 -6.04
C TYR A 65 25.67 6.71 -7.31
N LEU A 66 26.23 7.32 -8.36
CA LEU A 66 26.45 6.66 -9.64
C LEU A 66 27.43 5.49 -9.54
N ALA A 67 28.40 5.56 -8.65
CA ALA A 67 29.34 4.46 -8.40
C ALA A 67 28.66 3.15 -7.96
N LEU A 68 27.53 3.25 -7.21
CA LEU A 68 26.71 2.07 -6.90
C LEU A 68 25.65 1.81 -7.98
N ALA A 69 24.97 2.84 -8.48
CA ALA A 69 23.89 2.70 -9.45
C ALA A 69 24.36 1.98 -10.75
N LYS A 70 25.56 2.31 -11.23
CA LYS A 70 26.19 1.70 -12.41
C LYS A 70 26.92 0.38 -12.11
N CYS A 71 27.06 0.00 -10.83
CA CYS A 71 27.80 -1.20 -10.47
C CYS A 71 27.02 -2.47 -10.83
N ARG A 72 27.60 -3.32 -11.68
CA ARG A 72 26.99 -4.59 -12.09
C ARG A 72 26.89 -5.58 -10.91
N LYS A 73 27.91 -5.67 -10.05
CA LYS A 73 27.96 -6.58 -8.90
C LYS A 73 27.85 -5.80 -7.59
N ARG A 74 26.63 -5.67 -7.06
CA ARG A 74 26.31 -4.95 -5.82
C ARG A 74 26.44 -5.87 -4.62
N THR A 75 27.58 -5.83 -3.92
CA THR A 75 27.75 -6.56 -2.65
C THR A 75 27.15 -5.77 -1.49
N GLY A 76 26.73 -6.46 -0.41
CA GLY A 76 26.17 -5.80 0.79
C GLY A 76 27.11 -4.74 1.38
N LYS A 77 28.44 -4.99 1.35
CA LYS A 77 29.45 -4.02 1.81
C LYS A 77 29.45 -2.73 0.97
N ARG A 78 29.32 -2.86 -0.37
CA ARG A 78 29.26 -1.70 -1.28
C ARG A 78 27.97 -0.91 -1.08
N ILE A 79 26.82 -1.61 -1.00
CA ILE A 79 25.51 -1.00 -0.75
C ILE A 79 25.56 -0.21 0.57
N ARG A 80 26.02 -0.85 1.65
CA ARG A 80 26.10 -0.21 2.97
C ARG A 80 27.01 1.02 2.97
N LYS A 81 28.17 0.97 2.26
CA LYS A 81 29.07 2.12 2.12
C LYS A 81 28.39 3.29 1.39
N ALA A 82 27.65 3.00 0.30
CA ALA A 82 26.96 4.03 -0.48
C ALA A 82 25.80 4.66 0.32
N ILE A 83 24.99 3.83 1.02
CA ILE A 83 23.92 4.33 1.90
C ILE A 83 24.50 5.27 2.97
N LYS A 84 25.61 4.88 3.65
CA LYS A 84 26.26 5.74 4.64
C LYS A 84 26.62 7.13 4.08
N LYS A 85 27.17 7.17 2.86
CA LYS A 85 27.55 8.43 2.21
C LYS A 85 26.32 9.29 1.89
N GLN A 86 25.25 8.68 1.33
CA GLN A 86 24.03 9.42 1.03
C GLN A 86 23.35 9.95 2.30
N LEU A 87 23.31 9.17 3.38
CA LEU A 87 22.82 9.64 4.69
C LEU A 87 23.60 10.86 5.18
N GLN A 88 24.94 10.88 5.03
CA GLN A 88 25.75 12.03 5.42
C GLN A 88 25.41 13.28 4.60
N TYR A 89 25.15 13.14 3.30
CA TYR A 89 24.75 14.26 2.45
C TYR A 89 23.37 14.79 2.84
N VAL A 90 22.37 13.90 2.96
CA VAL A 90 21.00 14.30 3.37
C VAL A 90 21.02 14.99 4.75
N ARG A 91 21.73 14.43 5.74
CA ARG A 91 21.86 15.02 7.08
C ARG A 91 22.44 16.43 7.04
N ARG A 92 23.46 16.66 6.20
CA ARG A 92 24.07 17.97 6.05
C ARG A 92 23.08 18.97 5.45
N ASP A 93 22.36 18.56 4.41
CA ASP A 93 21.41 19.43 3.72
C ASP A 93 20.21 19.76 4.61
N LEU A 94 19.71 18.80 5.40
CA LEU A 94 18.69 19.04 6.43
C LEU A 94 19.17 20.04 7.49
N ARG A 95 20.46 19.98 7.92
CA ARG A 95 21.02 20.95 8.85
C ARG A 95 21.00 22.36 8.27
N TYR A 96 21.33 22.56 7.00
CA TYR A 96 21.24 23.88 6.36
C TYR A 96 19.82 24.42 6.33
N ILE A 97 18.83 23.55 6.11
CA ILE A 97 17.41 23.94 6.19
C ILE A 97 17.05 24.34 7.63
N ASP A 98 17.48 23.56 8.64
CA ASP A 98 17.25 23.90 10.04
C ASP A 98 17.90 25.23 10.42
N GLU A 99 19.10 25.54 9.91
CA GLU A 99 19.76 26.80 10.09
C GLU A 99 18.97 27.98 9.45
N TYR A 100 18.35 27.77 8.28
CA TYR A 100 17.50 28.77 7.63
C TYR A 100 16.19 28.99 8.41
N LEU A 101 15.54 27.93 8.86
CA LEU A 101 14.35 28.02 9.71
C LEU A 101 14.65 28.77 11.03
N ALA A 102 15.80 28.51 11.66
CA ALA A 102 16.23 29.21 12.88
C ALA A 102 16.52 30.70 12.67
N GLN A 103 16.85 31.11 11.43
CA GLN A 103 17.00 32.51 11.04
C GLN A 103 15.68 33.20 10.71
N GLY A 104 14.53 32.49 10.82
CA GLY A 104 13.21 33.03 10.51
C GLY A 104 12.91 33.13 9.02
N ILE A 105 13.65 32.39 8.17
CA ILE A 105 13.36 32.28 6.74
C ILE A 105 12.10 31.47 6.52
N GLU A 106 11.17 32.02 5.76
CA GLU A 106 9.91 31.38 5.45
C GLU A 106 10.05 30.40 4.26
N PHE A 107 9.45 29.26 4.41
CA PHE A 107 9.31 28.25 3.37
C PHE A 107 7.85 28.12 2.98
N ASP A 108 7.56 27.82 1.72
CA ASP A 108 6.18 27.56 1.32
C ASP A 108 5.66 26.20 1.83
N ALA A 109 4.34 26.03 1.80
CA ALA A 109 3.69 24.81 2.32
C ALA A 109 4.19 23.53 1.63
N TRP A 110 4.46 23.59 0.32
CA TRP A 110 4.98 22.45 -0.43
C TRP A 110 6.42 22.10 -0.02
N GLN A 111 7.26 23.11 0.18
CA GLN A 111 8.65 22.93 0.65
C GLN A 111 8.68 22.30 2.04
N LEU A 112 7.85 22.79 2.97
CA LEU A 112 7.74 22.24 4.33
C LEU A 112 7.27 20.79 4.31
N GLU A 113 6.21 20.48 3.57
CA GLU A 113 5.73 19.09 3.42
C GLU A 113 6.83 18.17 2.84
N ARG A 114 7.54 18.65 1.82
CA ARG A 114 8.63 17.90 1.18
C ARG A 114 9.79 17.63 2.14
N ILE A 115 10.19 18.63 2.90
CA ILE A 115 11.25 18.55 3.92
C ILE A 115 10.85 17.53 4.99
N ASP A 116 9.62 17.57 5.50
CA ASP A 116 9.12 16.63 6.51
C ASP A 116 9.14 15.19 6.04
N VAL A 117 8.71 14.95 4.79
CA VAL A 117 8.77 13.61 4.20
C VAL A 117 10.23 13.13 4.09
N ILE A 118 11.16 13.99 3.63
CA ILE A 118 12.57 13.62 3.49
C ILE A 118 13.22 13.41 4.85
N ARG A 119 12.84 14.17 5.87
CA ARG A 119 13.31 13.99 7.25
C ARG A 119 12.92 12.61 7.78
N LYS A 120 11.66 12.21 7.60
CA LYS A 120 11.19 10.86 7.95
C LYS A 120 11.92 9.76 7.17
N VAL A 121 12.14 9.96 5.88
CA VAL A 121 12.93 9.02 5.05
C VAL A 121 14.35 8.90 5.60
N TYR A 122 15.00 10.02 5.94
CA TYR A 122 16.33 10.02 6.54
C TYR A 122 16.35 9.25 7.86
N GLU A 123 15.45 9.53 8.79
CA GLU A 123 15.34 8.88 10.10
C GLU A 123 15.14 7.36 9.96
N GLN A 124 14.24 6.93 9.08
CA GLN A 124 13.98 5.52 8.80
C GLN A 124 15.22 4.81 8.26
N HIS A 125 15.94 5.44 7.32
CA HIS A 125 17.14 4.84 6.72
C HIS A 125 18.34 4.87 7.66
N ASP A 126 18.49 5.90 8.48
CA ASP A 126 19.54 5.97 9.51
C ASP A 126 19.30 4.89 10.59
N TYR A 127 18.05 4.72 11.04
CA TYR A 127 17.66 3.63 11.93
C TYR A 127 17.99 2.25 11.34
N MET A 128 17.58 2.00 10.10
CA MET A 128 17.88 0.73 9.42
C MET A 128 19.38 0.51 9.23
N TYR A 129 20.12 1.58 8.93
CA TYR A 129 21.57 1.53 8.80
C TYR A 129 22.26 1.21 10.13
N CYS A 130 21.89 1.88 11.22
CA CYS A 130 22.50 1.69 12.56
C CYS A 130 22.17 0.30 13.13
N ASN A 131 20.92 -0.13 13.03
CA ASN A 131 20.43 -1.40 13.58
C ASN A 131 20.65 -2.61 12.67
N LYS A 132 21.25 -2.42 11.47
CA LYS A 132 21.47 -3.50 10.49
C LYS A 132 20.19 -4.25 10.12
N THR A 133 19.05 -3.57 10.11
CA THR A 133 17.75 -4.11 9.71
C THR A 133 17.34 -3.57 8.34
N HIS A 134 16.39 -4.25 7.68
CA HIS A 134 15.79 -3.82 6.42
C HIS A 134 14.31 -3.43 6.59
N THR A 135 13.82 -3.45 7.82
CA THR A 135 12.41 -3.17 8.14
C THR A 135 12.31 -2.06 9.17
N VAL A 136 11.30 -1.22 9.01
CA VAL A 136 10.91 -0.14 9.92
C VAL A 136 9.40 0.03 9.80
N PRO A 137 8.69 0.38 10.89
CA PRO A 137 7.27 0.72 10.83
C PRO A 137 7.01 1.86 9.83
N ASP A 138 5.86 1.83 9.19
CA ASP A 138 5.35 2.87 8.28
C ASP A 138 6.36 3.33 7.22
N ARG A 139 7.18 2.38 6.72
CA ARG A 139 8.27 2.66 5.79
C ARG A 139 7.79 3.43 4.57
N ILE A 140 8.36 4.61 4.36
CA ILE A 140 8.16 5.43 3.18
C ILE A 140 8.96 4.83 2.02
N VAL A 141 8.30 4.60 0.90
CA VAL A 141 8.89 4.01 -0.32
C VAL A 141 8.90 4.96 -1.51
N SER A 142 8.21 6.08 -1.40
CA SER A 142 8.19 7.14 -2.42
C SER A 142 8.09 8.51 -1.74
N ILE A 143 8.98 9.45 -2.11
CA ILE A 143 8.94 10.82 -1.59
C ILE A 143 7.77 11.59 -2.21
N SER A 144 7.44 11.32 -3.47
CA SER A 144 6.31 11.96 -4.16
C SER A 144 4.94 11.40 -3.77
N GLN A 145 4.90 10.19 -3.21
CA GLN A 145 3.69 9.51 -2.76
C GLN A 145 3.95 8.83 -1.41
N PRO A 146 4.11 9.63 -0.33
CA PRO A 146 4.55 9.13 0.97
C PRO A 146 3.52 8.25 1.69
N HIS A 147 2.27 8.20 1.22
CA HIS A 147 1.20 7.36 1.73
C HIS A 147 1.31 5.90 1.26
N ILE A 148 2.09 5.61 0.21
CA ILE A 148 2.25 4.24 -0.28
C ILE A 148 3.13 3.43 0.67
N ARG A 149 2.70 2.19 0.94
CA ARG A 149 3.40 1.24 1.82
C ARG A 149 3.77 -0.04 1.09
N PRO A 150 4.81 -0.76 1.52
CA PRO A 150 5.09 -2.09 1.04
C PRO A 150 4.01 -3.07 1.51
N ILE A 151 3.39 -3.79 0.58
CA ILE A 151 2.38 -4.82 0.86
C ILE A 151 2.95 -6.19 0.51
N VAL A 152 2.93 -7.11 1.46
CA VAL A 152 3.34 -8.50 1.24
C VAL A 152 2.26 -9.22 0.45
N ARG A 153 2.61 -9.71 -0.75
CA ARG A 153 1.67 -10.36 -1.68
C ARG A 153 1.67 -11.89 -1.61
N GLY A 154 2.60 -12.51 -0.89
CA GLY A 154 2.73 -13.97 -0.83
C GLY A 154 3.12 -14.66 -2.14
N LYS A 155 3.54 -13.90 -3.18
CA LYS A 155 3.95 -14.45 -4.48
C LYS A 155 5.45 -14.70 -4.49
N ALA A 156 5.88 -15.90 -4.90
CA ALA A 156 7.30 -16.29 -4.90
C ALA A 156 8.20 -15.36 -5.74
N LYS A 157 7.72 -14.89 -6.90
CA LYS A 157 8.50 -14.01 -7.81
C LYS A 157 8.46 -12.52 -7.44
N ALA A 158 7.46 -12.08 -6.68
CA ALA A 158 7.27 -10.68 -6.28
C ALA A 158 6.61 -10.64 -4.89
N PRO A 159 7.37 -10.93 -3.83
CA PRO A 159 6.82 -11.09 -2.48
C PRO A 159 6.26 -9.77 -1.92
N THR A 160 6.77 -8.64 -2.37
CA THR A 160 6.32 -7.31 -1.94
C THR A 160 5.83 -6.51 -3.13
N GLY A 161 4.69 -5.85 -3.00
CA GLY A 161 4.16 -4.87 -3.93
C GLY A 161 4.04 -3.50 -3.28
N PHE A 162 3.87 -2.47 -4.11
CA PHE A 162 3.69 -1.07 -3.71
C PHE A 162 2.40 -0.59 -4.33
N ASP A 163 1.28 -1.00 -3.74
CA ASP A 163 -0.03 -0.95 -4.36
C ASP A 163 -1.05 -0.33 -3.40
N ALA A 164 -2.19 0.06 -3.95
CA ALA A 164 -3.41 0.16 -3.18
C ALA A 164 -4.05 -1.22 -3.05
N LYS A 165 -4.42 -1.64 -1.84
CA LYS A 165 -5.20 -2.86 -1.61
C LYS A 165 -6.68 -2.53 -1.66
N LEU A 166 -7.43 -3.31 -2.43
CA LEU A 166 -8.82 -3.05 -2.76
C LEU A 166 -9.66 -4.30 -2.52
N ASP A 167 -10.74 -4.18 -1.73
CA ASP A 167 -11.80 -5.19 -1.65
C ASP A 167 -12.97 -4.79 -2.53
N LEU A 168 -13.40 -5.71 -3.37
CA LEU A 168 -14.60 -5.59 -4.19
C LEU A 168 -15.65 -6.62 -3.76
N SER A 169 -16.89 -6.17 -3.68
CA SER A 169 -18.03 -7.06 -3.69
C SER A 169 -18.71 -7.05 -5.06
N ASN A 170 -19.30 -8.18 -5.44
CA ASN A 170 -20.16 -8.29 -6.63
C ASN A 170 -21.51 -8.82 -6.19
N GLU A 171 -22.54 -8.08 -6.57
CA GLU A 171 -23.94 -8.41 -6.34
C GLU A 171 -24.69 -8.29 -7.67
N ASN A 172 -25.23 -9.42 -8.19
CA ASN A 172 -25.98 -9.46 -9.44
C ASN A 172 -25.28 -8.80 -10.65
N GLY A 173 -23.94 -8.98 -10.74
CA GLY A 173 -23.12 -8.39 -11.81
C GLY A 173 -22.63 -6.96 -11.52
N PHE A 174 -23.09 -6.31 -10.45
CA PHE A 174 -22.65 -4.99 -10.05
C PHE A 174 -21.49 -5.06 -9.05
N ALA A 175 -20.32 -4.58 -9.47
CA ALA A 175 -19.15 -4.48 -8.61
C ALA A 175 -19.18 -3.20 -7.77
N ARG A 176 -18.81 -3.33 -6.48
CA ARG A 176 -18.68 -2.20 -5.54
C ARG A 176 -17.33 -2.24 -4.85
N VAL A 177 -16.71 -1.07 -4.71
CA VAL A 177 -15.54 -0.89 -3.86
C VAL A 177 -16.01 -0.86 -2.41
N GLU A 178 -15.59 -1.82 -1.62
CA GLU A 178 -15.96 -1.92 -0.21
C GLU A 178 -14.88 -1.34 0.71
N LYS A 179 -13.61 -1.49 0.32
CA LYS A 179 -12.48 -0.90 1.02
C LYS A 179 -11.33 -0.63 0.06
N LEU A 180 -10.68 0.51 0.23
CA LEU A 180 -9.40 0.84 -0.40
C LEU A 180 -8.44 1.30 0.69
N SER A 181 -7.21 0.74 0.70
CA SER A 181 -6.17 1.12 1.66
C SER A 181 -4.79 1.04 1.03
N PHE A 182 -3.92 1.95 1.40
CA PHE A 182 -2.50 1.89 1.08
C PHE A 182 -1.70 1.14 2.16
N ASP A 183 -2.29 0.96 3.34
CA ASP A 183 -1.72 0.16 4.41
C ASP A 183 -2.10 -1.31 4.28
N PRO A 184 -1.21 -2.24 4.67
CA PRO A 184 -1.54 -3.66 4.71
C PRO A 184 -2.62 -3.94 5.75
N TYR A 185 -3.61 -4.73 5.39
CA TYR A 185 -4.66 -5.20 6.29
C TYR A 185 -5.04 -6.65 5.97
N ASN A 186 -5.67 -7.32 6.94
CA ASN A 186 -6.18 -8.66 6.73
C ASN A 186 -7.53 -8.59 6.00
N GLU A 187 -7.62 -9.18 4.82
CA GLU A 187 -8.84 -9.21 3.99
C GLU A 187 -10.03 -9.80 4.76
N SER A 188 -9.78 -10.82 5.58
CA SER A 188 -10.85 -11.49 6.33
C SER A 188 -11.62 -10.57 7.27
N ASP A 189 -11.03 -9.44 7.70
CA ASP A 189 -11.67 -8.50 8.63
C ASP A 189 -12.74 -7.64 7.95
N VAL A 190 -12.74 -7.60 6.62
CA VAL A 190 -13.68 -6.77 5.83
C VAL A 190 -15.05 -7.43 5.70
N LEU A 191 -15.14 -8.77 5.82
CA LEU A 191 -16.37 -9.54 5.58
C LEU A 191 -17.56 -9.03 6.41
N LEU A 192 -17.37 -8.76 7.69
CA LEU A 192 -18.45 -8.33 8.59
C LEU A 192 -19.02 -6.96 8.18
N SER A 193 -18.14 -6.01 7.83
CA SER A 193 -18.55 -4.68 7.41
C SER A 193 -19.32 -4.73 6.09
N VAL A 194 -18.85 -5.53 5.15
CA VAL A 194 -19.49 -5.72 3.83
C VAL A 194 -20.87 -6.37 3.97
N ALA A 195 -20.99 -7.40 4.80
CA ALA A 195 -22.29 -8.02 5.07
C ALA A 195 -23.30 -7.04 5.71
N LYS A 196 -22.84 -6.19 6.65
CA LYS A 196 -23.68 -5.15 7.25
C LYS A 196 -24.09 -4.07 6.25
N GLN A 197 -23.19 -3.67 5.36
CA GLN A 197 -23.51 -2.72 4.30
C GLN A 197 -24.49 -3.29 3.30
N TYR A 198 -24.35 -4.58 2.93
CA TYR A 198 -25.34 -5.29 2.12
C TYR A 198 -26.71 -5.25 2.79
N CYS A 199 -26.78 -5.58 4.08
CA CYS A 199 -28.04 -5.54 4.84
C CYS A 199 -28.69 -4.15 4.84
N LYS A 200 -27.89 -3.09 5.01
CA LYS A 200 -28.40 -1.70 4.95
C LYS A 200 -28.97 -1.34 3.57
N ARG A 201 -28.37 -1.85 2.49
CA ARG A 201 -28.83 -1.58 1.12
C ARG A 201 -30.08 -2.38 0.74
N ASN A 202 -30.16 -3.63 1.16
CA ASN A 202 -31.18 -4.60 0.70
C ASN A 202 -32.27 -4.87 1.72
N GLY A 203 -32.15 -4.38 2.97
CA GLY A 203 -33.11 -4.62 4.04
C GLY A 203 -32.99 -6.01 4.70
N GLY A 204 -31.99 -6.82 4.33
CA GLY A 204 -31.70 -8.14 4.88
C GLY A 204 -30.29 -8.59 4.51
N TYR A 205 -29.76 -9.59 5.22
CA TYR A 205 -28.44 -10.14 4.92
C TYR A 205 -28.44 -10.98 3.64
N PRO A 206 -27.26 -11.19 2.99
CA PRO A 206 -27.18 -12.11 1.86
C PRO A 206 -27.44 -13.55 2.32
N LYS A 207 -28.19 -14.33 1.54
CA LYS A 207 -28.43 -15.76 1.82
C LYS A 207 -27.10 -16.53 1.77
N ARG A 208 -26.19 -16.13 0.86
CA ARG A 208 -24.86 -16.74 0.74
C ARG A 208 -23.80 -15.68 0.44
N MET A 209 -22.61 -15.88 1.02
CA MET A 209 -21.41 -15.12 0.69
C MET A 209 -20.36 -16.04 0.08
N LEU A 210 -19.84 -15.65 -1.08
CA LEU A 210 -18.81 -16.38 -1.81
C LEU A 210 -17.50 -15.63 -1.66
N ALA A 211 -16.56 -16.21 -0.93
CA ALA A 211 -15.26 -15.59 -0.66
C ALA A 211 -14.16 -16.68 -0.61
N ASP A 212 -12.89 -16.27 -0.67
CA ASP A 212 -11.77 -17.19 -0.57
C ASP A 212 -11.68 -17.80 0.84
N LYS A 213 -10.96 -18.91 0.96
CA LYS A 213 -10.75 -19.61 2.24
C LYS A 213 -10.14 -18.74 3.33
N ILE A 214 -9.41 -17.66 2.98
CA ILE A 214 -8.85 -16.73 3.95
C ILE A 214 -9.92 -16.03 4.79
N TYR A 215 -11.11 -15.83 4.25
CA TYR A 215 -12.25 -15.24 4.96
C TYR A 215 -12.90 -16.20 5.96
N ARG A 216 -12.58 -17.49 5.90
CA ARG A 216 -13.15 -18.51 6.81
C ARG A 216 -12.39 -18.60 8.11
N ASN A 217 -12.46 -17.61 8.93
CA ASN A 217 -11.99 -17.63 10.31
C ASN A 217 -13.16 -17.85 11.30
N ARG A 218 -12.83 -18.16 12.55
CA ARG A 218 -13.85 -18.45 13.59
C ARG A 218 -14.83 -17.29 13.79
N LYS A 219 -14.33 -16.04 13.76
CA LYS A 219 -15.11 -14.81 13.93
C LYS A 219 -16.14 -14.66 12.81
N ASN A 220 -15.71 -14.80 11.57
CA ASN A 220 -16.58 -14.66 10.39
C ASN A 220 -17.61 -15.78 10.33
N LEU A 221 -17.23 -17.02 10.65
CA LEU A 221 -18.15 -18.14 10.69
C LEU A 221 -19.21 -17.99 11.78
N ALA A 222 -18.84 -17.51 12.97
CA ALA A 222 -19.78 -17.22 14.05
C ALA A 222 -20.79 -16.14 13.65
N PHE A 223 -20.31 -15.06 13.03
CA PHE A 223 -21.15 -14.00 12.50
C PHE A 223 -22.12 -14.51 11.42
N CYS A 224 -21.61 -15.26 10.44
CA CYS A 224 -22.45 -15.82 9.38
C CYS A 224 -23.51 -16.78 9.94
N LYS A 225 -23.16 -17.62 10.92
CA LYS A 225 -24.10 -18.52 11.58
C LYS A 225 -25.20 -17.74 12.32
N LEU A 226 -24.83 -16.70 13.06
CA LEU A 226 -25.77 -15.84 13.80
C LEU A 226 -26.82 -15.20 12.88
N HIS A 227 -26.38 -14.76 11.68
CA HIS A 227 -27.24 -14.06 10.72
C HIS A 227 -27.78 -14.97 9.60
N GLY A 228 -27.67 -16.28 9.73
CA GLY A 228 -28.20 -17.23 8.73
C GLY A 228 -27.55 -17.10 7.33
N ILE A 229 -26.29 -16.67 7.27
CA ILE A 229 -25.53 -16.50 6.02
C ILE A 229 -24.73 -17.78 5.75
N ARG A 230 -24.84 -18.36 4.56
CA ARG A 230 -23.96 -19.44 4.13
C ARG A 230 -22.67 -18.88 3.55
N LEU A 231 -21.54 -19.07 4.24
CA LEU A 231 -20.22 -18.70 3.75
C LEU A 231 -19.60 -19.87 2.96
N SER A 232 -19.17 -19.64 1.71
CA SER A 232 -18.55 -20.64 0.83
C SER A 232 -17.22 -21.19 1.36
N GLY A 233 -16.82 -22.34 0.84
CA GLY A 233 -15.52 -22.97 1.11
C GLY A 233 -15.59 -24.07 2.18
N PRO A 234 -14.47 -24.84 2.35
CA PRO A 234 -14.43 -26.03 3.18
C PRO A 234 -14.55 -25.72 4.67
N ALA A 235 -15.00 -26.70 5.47
CA ALA A 235 -15.02 -26.59 6.92
C ALA A 235 -13.59 -26.37 7.48
N LEU A 236 -13.50 -25.67 8.63
CA LEU A 236 -12.22 -25.49 9.32
C LEU A 236 -11.80 -26.76 10.03
N GLY A 237 -10.50 -27.07 10.00
CA GLY A 237 -9.91 -28.22 10.67
C GLY A 237 -9.87 -29.48 9.81
N ARG A 238 -9.54 -30.60 10.45
CA ARG A 238 -9.49 -31.91 9.78
C ARG A 238 -10.90 -32.35 9.39
N PRO A 239 -11.14 -32.76 8.14
CA PRO A 239 -12.45 -33.30 7.73
C PRO A 239 -12.89 -34.48 8.62
N LYS A 240 -14.14 -34.47 9.05
CA LYS A 240 -14.70 -35.63 9.76
C LYS A 240 -14.86 -36.79 8.76
N LYS A 241 -14.62 -38.03 9.21
CA LYS A 241 -14.68 -39.23 8.37
C LYS A 241 -16.04 -39.40 7.63
N ASP A 242 -17.11 -38.90 8.23
CA ASP A 242 -18.49 -39.04 7.71
C ASP A 242 -19.04 -37.70 7.14
N SER A 243 -18.21 -36.68 6.94
CA SER A 243 -18.68 -35.44 6.31
C SER A 243 -18.77 -35.64 4.81
N SER A 244 -19.98 -35.84 4.30
CA SER A 244 -20.23 -35.70 2.86
C SER A 244 -20.08 -34.22 2.48
N VAL A 245 -18.97 -33.88 1.83
CA VAL A 245 -18.82 -32.59 1.20
C VAL A 245 -19.72 -32.56 -0.03
N ASP A 246 -20.66 -31.64 -0.09
CA ASP A 246 -21.45 -31.42 -1.30
C ASP A 246 -20.58 -30.79 -2.39
N LYS A 247 -19.90 -31.70 -3.12
CA LYS A 247 -19.00 -31.31 -4.23
C LYS A 247 -19.69 -30.47 -5.30
N LYS A 248 -21.00 -30.68 -5.49
CA LYS A 248 -21.79 -29.94 -6.47
C LYS A 248 -21.97 -28.50 -6.03
N THR A 249 -22.32 -28.28 -4.76
CA THR A 249 -22.44 -26.90 -4.20
C THR A 249 -21.09 -26.19 -4.17
N GLU A 250 -20.00 -26.86 -3.80
CA GLU A 250 -18.67 -26.27 -3.84
C GLU A 250 -18.24 -25.89 -5.26
N TYR A 251 -18.51 -26.71 -6.24
CA TYR A 251 -18.26 -26.43 -7.65
C TYR A 251 -19.05 -25.20 -8.13
N ILE A 252 -20.34 -25.12 -7.83
CA ILE A 252 -21.19 -23.99 -8.19
C ILE A 252 -20.67 -22.70 -7.51
N ASP A 253 -20.29 -22.77 -6.25
CA ASP A 253 -19.72 -21.62 -5.52
C ASP A 253 -18.40 -21.16 -6.15
N ALA A 254 -17.53 -22.08 -6.56
CA ALA A 254 -16.27 -21.75 -7.24
C ALA A 254 -16.52 -21.09 -8.60
N VAL A 255 -17.48 -21.60 -9.38
CA VAL A 255 -17.86 -21.02 -10.68
C VAL A 255 -18.42 -19.59 -10.49
N ASN A 256 -19.33 -19.41 -9.53
CA ASN A 256 -19.92 -18.10 -9.26
C ASN A 256 -18.88 -17.09 -8.73
N ARG A 257 -17.83 -17.54 -8.05
CA ARG A 257 -16.73 -16.68 -7.60
C ARG A 257 -15.91 -16.10 -8.76
N ILE A 258 -15.90 -16.73 -9.93
CA ILE A 258 -15.21 -16.23 -11.11
C ILE A 258 -15.73 -14.83 -11.54
N GLU A 259 -16.97 -14.49 -11.19
CA GLU A 259 -17.54 -13.18 -11.55
C GLU A 259 -16.77 -12.02 -10.95
N VAL A 260 -16.34 -12.10 -9.68
CA VAL A 260 -15.53 -11.02 -9.08
C VAL A 260 -14.15 -10.94 -9.71
N GLU A 261 -13.55 -12.09 -10.06
CA GLU A 261 -12.27 -12.11 -10.78
C GLU A 261 -12.40 -11.50 -12.19
N ARG A 262 -13.53 -11.72 -12.87
CA ARG A 262 -13.84 -11.05 -14.14
C ARG A 262 -14.00 -9.55 -13.96
N ALA A 263 -14.67 -9.09 -12.89
CA ALA A 263 -14.80 -7.68 -12.56
C ALA A 263 -13.43 -7.04 -12.32
N PHE A 264 -12.52 -7.69 -11.57
CA PHE A 264 -11.14 -7.22 -11.41
C PHE A 264 -10.38 -7.15 -12.74
N ARG A 265 -10.51 -8.16 -13.58
CA ARG A 265 -9.85 -8.17 -14.90
C ARG A 265 -10.34 -7.02 -15.77
N LEU A 266 -11.64 -6.78 -15.80
CA LEU A 266 -12.25 -5.67 -16.53
C LEU A 266 -11.79 -4.33 -15.98
N ALA A 267 -11.82 -4.15 -14.65
CA ALA A 267 -11.36 -2.95 -13.98
C ALA A 267 -9.89 -2.64 -14.28
N LYS A 268 -9.02 -3.67 -14.25
CA LYS A 268 -7.59 -3.52 -14.56
C LYS A 268 -7.33 -3.24 -16.04
N ARG A 269 -8.10 -3.85 -16.95
CA ARG A 269 -7.87 -3.72 -18.40
C ARG A 269 -8.48 -2.45 -18.99
N SER A 270 -9.68 -2.07 -18.55
CA SER A 270 -10.50 -1.05 -19.20
C SER A 270 -10.80 0.19 -18.37
N PHE A 271 -10.64 0.10 -17.03
CA PHE A 271 -11.00 1.19 -16.11
C PHE A 271 -9.80 1.71 -15.27
N GLY A 272 -8.57 1.51 -15.74
CA GLY A 272 -7.39 2.13 -15.16
C GLY A 272 -6.85 1.47 -13.87
N LEU A 273 -7.51 0.45 -13.31
CA LEU A 273 -7.05 -0.23 -12.08
C LEU A 273 -5.75 -1.04 -12.29
N GLY A 274 -5.30 -1.21 -13.53
CA GLY A 274 -4.05 -1.90 -13.87
C GLY A 274 -2.80 -1.14 -13.51
N LEU A 275 -2.88 0.20 -13.49
CA LEU A 275 -1.83 1.11 -13.04
C LEU A 275 -2.47 2.44 -12.62
N ILE A 276 -2.42 2.76 -11.33
CA ILE A 276 -2.93 4.04 -10.82
C ILE A 276 -1.86 5.11 -11.02
N THR A 277 -2.19 6.14 -11.79
CA THR A 277 -1.27 7.25 -12.14
C THR A 277 -1.47 8.49 -11.28
N THR A 278 -2.56 8.58 -10.54
CA THR A 278 -2.82 9.67 -9.60
C THR A 278 -1.79 9.68 -8.47
N ARG A 279 -1.33 10.87 -8.07
CA ARG A 279 -0.26 11.03 -7.07
C ARG A 279 -0.76 11.39 -5.69
N LEU A 280 -1.89 12.08 -5.59
CA LEU A 280 -2.48 12.47 -4.31
C LEU A 280 -3.35 11.34 -3.77
N GLU A 281 -3.26 11.09 -2.48
CA GLU A 281 -4.07 10.05 -1.82
C GLU A 281 -5.56 10.27 -2.03
N ILE A 282 -6.03 11.52 -1.90
CA ILE A 282 -7.43 11.90 -2.08
C ILE A 282 -7.92 11.57 -3.50
N THR A 283 -7.14 11.91 -4.52
CA THR A 283 -7.53 11.64 -5.93
C THR A 283 -7.47 10.17 -6.30
N THR A 284 -6.72 9.36 -5.56
CA THR A 284 -6.70 7.90 -5.76
C THR A 284 -7.91 7.22 -5.13
N ARG A 285 -8.49 7.82 -4.10
CA ARG A 285 -9.69 7.30 -3.40
C ARG A 285 -11.00 7.64 -4.12
N ASN A 286 -11.01 8.68 -4.94
CA ASN A 286 -12.14 9.11 -5.77
C ASN A 286 -12.11 8.46 -7.16
#